data_22c8565a809f784483b7fee50a3ff2f6
#
_entry.id   22c8565a809f784483b7fee50a3ff2f6
#
_cell.length_a   1.000
_cell.length_b   1.000
_cell.length_c   1.000
_cell.angle_alpha   90.00
_cell.angle_beta   90.00
_cell.angle_gamma   90.00
#
_symmetry.space_group_name_H-M   'P 1'
#
loop_
_entity.id
_entity.type
_entity.pdbx_description
1 polymer ?
#
loop_
_entity_poly.entity_id
_entity_poly.type
_entity_poly.pdbx_seq_one_letter_code
_entity_poly.pdbx_strand_id
1 'polypeptide(L)'
;MRNGSIVGINENEHFSMHSVMKFPQALYVADYLSRKGMDLDDTIVVDKADLMQDTWSPMLKLFEGKKALNSIRACSRSAELMQAPFSSRLLAAFSYAQLLELSLGQSDNNASELLFKHCGKPKAVEKYMRKLGFHDIHARMTEKQMHKNPEKAIENTSTPAEMVRLFDWFYHHRDDNQYLTFIWKAMADCSTGQKRIPAAIPADALIVHKTGTGFPSAEGLQDMNDAGIILMPDGSRAIIAVFTTHSSSETVIEHIARQLIEQ
;
A
#
# COMPACT_ATOMS: atom_id res chain seq x y z
N MET A 1 10.78 16.74 -1.32
CA MET A 1 10.65 18.07 -0.68
C MET A 1 11.74 18.19 0.38
N ARG A 2 12.51 19.21 0.33
CA ARG A 2 13.53 19.57 1.34
C ARG A 2 13.31 21.02 1.73
N ASN A 3 13.37 21.36 3.02
CA ASN A 3 13.15 22.73 3.53
C ASN A 3 11.85 23.41 3.03
N GLY A 4 10.81 22.63 2.80
CA GLY A 4 9.51 23.13 2.34
C GLY A 4 9.37 23.38 0.83
N SER A 5 10.45 23.26 0.04
CA SER A 5 10.40 23.41 -1.41
C SER A 5 10.23 22.06 -2.11
N ILE A 6 9.38 21.99 -3.12
CA ILE A 6 9.29 20.85 -4.05
C ILE A 6 10.22 21.15 -5.22
N VAL A 7 11.15 20.23 -5.47
CA VAL A 7 12.02 20.22 -6.64
C VAL A 7 11.77 18.91 -7.39
N GLY A 8 11.58 18.97 -8.69
CA GLY A 8 11.27 17.75 -9.44
C GLY A 8 11.42 17.91 -10.94
N ILE A 9 11.34 16.78 -11.63
CA ILE A 9 11.27 16.65 -13.08
C ILE A 9 9.95 15.97 -13.38
N ASN A 10 9.13 16.55 -14.24
CA ASN A 10 7.79 16.06 -14.57
C ASN A 10 6.89 15.88 -13.33
N GLU A 11 7.14 16.68 -12.28
CA GLU A 11 6.53 16.52 -10.96
C GLU A 11 5.01 16.70 -10.96
N ASN A 12 4.45 17.32 -12.01
CA ASN A 12 3.02 17.55 -12.20
C ASN A 12 2.41 16.63 -13.27
N GLU A 13 3.19 15.74 -13.89
CA GLU A 13 2.65 14.75 -14.81
C GLU A 13 2.03 13.56 -14.05
N HIS A 14 0.96 12.99 -14.64
CA HIS A 14 0.30 11.84 -14.08
C HIS A 14 1.00 10.53 -14.46
N PHE A 15 1.37 9.77 -13.44
CA PHE A 15 1.93 8.43 -13.56
C PHE A 15 1.00 7.40 -12.95
N SER A 16 1.04 6.16 -13.44
CA SER A 16 0.39 5.04 -12.78
C SER A 16 1.02 4.78 -11.41
N MET A 17 0.20 4.73 -10.36
CA MET A 17 0.69 4.49 -9.01
C MET A 17 1.06 3.02 -8.77
N HIS A 18 0.40 2.09 -9.47
CA HIS A 18 0.47 0.67 -9.12
C HIS A 18 0.24 0.47 -7.62
N SER A 19 1.06 -0.32 -6.94
CA SER A 19 0.89 -0.58 -5.51
C SER A 19 1.19 0.61 -4.58
N VAL A 20 1.71 1.75 -5.07
CA VAL A 20 1.79 2.97 -4.25
C VAL A 20 0.39 3.41 -3.82
N MET A 21 -0.66 3.10 -4.61
CA MET A 21 -2.06 3.38 -4.29
C MET A 21 -2.53 2.72 -2.97
N LYS A 22 -1.85 1.70 -2.47
CA LYS A 22 -2.15 1.08 -1.17
C LYS A 22 -1.93 2.03 0.01
N PHE A 23 -1.08 3.05 -0.14
CA PHE A 23 -0.89 4.08 0.89
C PHE A 23 -2.12 4.99 1.03
N PRO A 24 -2.62 5.70 0.01
CA PRO A 24 -3.89 6.44 0.14
C PRO A 24 -5.09 5.54 0.51
N GLN A 25 -5.10 4.26 0.08
CA GLN A 25 -6.09 3.29 0.54
C GLN A 25 -6.01 3.09 2.06
N ALA A 26 -4.82 2.91 2.62
CA ALA A 26 -4.64 2.71 4.06
C ALA A 26 -5.09 3.93 4.88
N LEU A 27 -4.81 5.14 4.42
CA LEU A 27 -5.30 6.37 5.05
C LEU A 27 -6.83 6.44 5.07
N TYR A 28 -7.48 6.04 3.97
CA TYR A 28 -8.94 5.92 3.92
C TYR A 28 -9.45 4.83 4.87
N VAL A 29 -8.77 3.68 4.96
CA VAL A 29 -9.13 2.60 5.90
C VAL A 29 -9.05 3.11 7.35
N ALA A 30 -8.04 3.87 7.71
CA ALA A 30 -7.91 4.51 9.02
C ALA A 30 -9.13 5.40 9.34
N ASP A 31 -9.52 6.29 8.42
CA ASP A 31 -10.73 7.12 8.56
C ASP A 31 -12.01 6.26 8.66
N TYR A 32 -12.09 5.19 7.86
CA TYR A 32 -13.25 4.28 7.89
C TYR A 32 -13.39 3.58 9.23
N LEU A 33 -12.32 2.97 9.75
CA LEU A 33 -12.33 2.27 11.04
C LEU A 33 -12.67 3.23 12.17
N SER A 34 -12.04 4.40 12.21
CA SER A 34 -12.31 5.46 13.19
C SER A 34 -13.79 5.87 13.21
N ARG A 35 -14.36 6.18 12.04
CA ARG A 35 -15.78 6.58 11.92
C ARG A 35 -16.77 5.47 12.29
N LYS A 36 -16.36 4.21 12.16
CA LYS A 36 -17.17 3.04 12.50
C LYS A 36 -16.98 2.58 13.95
N GLY A 37 -16.06 3.16 14.70
CA GLY A 37 -15.68 2.72 16.03
C GLY A 37 -15.13 1.29 16.05
N MET A 38 -14.45 0.90 14.97
CA MET A 38 -13.83 -0.42 14.80
C MET A 38 -12.36 -0.35 15.21
N ASP A 39 -11.85 -1.45 15.77
CA ASP A 39 -10.44 -1.52 16.18
C ASP A 39 -9.57 -2.18 15.09
N LEU A 40 -8.26 -1.98 15.18
CA LEU A 40 -7.28 -2.67 14.33
C LEU A 40 -7.29 -4.19 14.55
N ASP A 41 -7.65 -4.63 15.74
CA ASP A 41 -7.76 -6.04 16.10
C ASP A 41 -9.08 -6.69 15.69
N ASP A 42 -10.07 -5.91 15.23
CA ASP A 42 -11.30 -6.48 14.65
C ASP A 42 -10.96 -7.33 13.44
N THR A 43 -11.60 -8.49 13.33
CA THR A 43 -11.26 -9.50 12.34
C THR A 43 -12.33 -9.69 11.29
N ILE A 44 -11.90 -10.08 10.09
CA ILE A 44 -12.75 -10.62 9.03
C ILE A 44 -12.39 -12.08 8.79
N VAL A 45 -13.39 -12.88 8.44
CA VAL A 45 -13.18 -14.28 8.02
C VAL A 45 -13.02 -14.32 6.50
N VAL A 46 -11.95 -14.95 6.05
CA VAL A 46 -11.57 -15.04 4.64
C VAL A 46 -11.56 -16.50 4.22
N ASP A 47 -12.22 -16.84 3.11
CA ASP A 47 -12.10 -18.13 2.46
C ASP A 47 -10.96 -18.08 1.44
N LYS A 48 -10.03 -19.05 1.47
CA LYS A 48 -8.94 -19.16 0.49
C LYS A 48 -9.46 -19.15 -0.96
N ALA A 49 -10.64 -19.72 -1.19
CA ALA A 49 -11.27 -19.74 -2.52
C ALA A 49 -11.66 -18.35 -3.06
N ASP A 50 -11.83 -17.35 -2.18
CA ASP A 50 -12.15 -15.97 -2.57
C ASP A 50 -10.91 -15.17 -2.97
N LEU A 51 -9.69 -15.69 -2.71
CA LEU A 51 -8.43 -15.04 -2.98
C LEU A 51 -7.97 -15.29 -4.41
N MET A 52 -7.32 -14.28 -4.98
CA MET A 52 -6.62 -14.41 -6.26
C MET A 52 -5.39 -15.32 -6.06
N GLN A 53 -5.27 -16.37 -6.88
CA GLN A 53 -4.17 -17.35 -6.77
C GLN A 53 -2.94 -16.92 -7.57
N ASP A 54 -3.15 -16.28 -8.74
CA ASP A 54 -2.10 -15.91 -9.68
C ASP A 54 -1.66 -14.45 -9.50
N THR A 55 -1.38 -14.05 -8.25
CA THR A 55 -0.97 -12.69 -7.93
C THR A 55 0.11 -12.67 -6.85
N TRP A 56 0.83 -11.55 -6.74
CA TRP A 56 1.74 -11.37 -5.62
C TRP A 56 0.95 -11.27 -4.31
N SER A 57 1.02 -12.31 -3.50
CA SER A 57 0.30 -12.36 -2.23
C SER A 57 0.97 -13.31 -1.23
N PRO A 58 1.87 -12.77 -0.38
CA PRO A 58 2.41 -13.50 0.78
C PRO A 58 1.32 -14.08 1.69
N MET A 59 0.14 -13.46 1.75
CA MET A 59 -1.02 -13.95 2.49
C MET A 59 -1.41 -15.39 2.14
N LEU A 60 -1.25 -15.82 0.88
CA LEU A 60 -1.59 -17.17 0.45
C LEU A 60 -0.84 -18.24 1.23
N LYS A 61 0.43 -17.97 1.61
CA LYS A 61 1.27 -18.87 2.41
C LYS A 61 0.71 -19.09 3.83
N LEU A 62 -0.02 -18.13 4.37
CA LEU A 62 -0.63 -18.23 5.69
C LEU A 62 -1.76 -19.28 5.74
N PHE A 63 -2.32 -19.65 4.59
CA PHE A 63 -3.30 -20.72 4.45
C PHE A 63 -2.67 -22.11 4.29
N GLU A 64 -1.37 -22.22 4.04
CA GLU A 64 -0.70 -23.51 3.82
C GLU A 64 -0.36 -24.23 5.12
N GLY A 65 -0.38 -23.52 6.27
CA GLY A 65 -0.17 -24.10 7.60
C GLY A 65 -1.48 -24.57 8.24
N LYS A 66 -1.50 -25.78 8.79
CA LYS A 66 -2.63 -26.41 9.50
C LYS A 66 -3.20 -25.61 10.70
N LYS A 67 -2.63 -24.44 11.04
CA LYS A 67 -3.06 -23.56 12.14
C LYS A 67 -4.27 -22.68 11.77
N ALA A 68 -4.65 -22.58 10.50
CA ALA A 68 -5.77 -21.73 10.06
C ALA A 68 -7.12 -22.18 10.67
N LEU A 69 -7.32 -23.49 10.88
CA LEU A 69 -8.58 -24.03 11.42
C LEU A 69 -8.81 -23.80 12.92
N ASN A 70 -7.76 -23.62 13.72
CA ASN A 70 -7.90 -23.49 15.17
C ASN A 70 -8.24 -22.07 15.65
N SER A 71 -7.94 -21.04 14.84
CA SER A 71 -8.28 -19.65 15.19
C SER A 71 -9.77 -19.33 14.98
N ILE A 72 -10.46 -20.07 14.10
CA ILE A 72 -11.89 -19.85 13.81
C ILE A 72 -12.81 -20.32 14.96
N ARG A 73 -12.40 -21.32 15.73
CA ARG A 73 -13.17 -21.80 16.90
C ARG A 73 -13.25 -20.76 18.02
N ALA A 74 -12.36 -19.80 18.06
CA ALA A 74 -12.36 -18.75 19.08
C ALA A 74 -13.23 -17.53 18.71
N CYS A 75 -13.66 -17.37 17.45
CA CYS A 75 -14.41 -16.24 16.94
C CYS A 75 -15.87 -16.58 16.60
N SER A 76 -16.55 -17.32 17.48
CA SER A 76 -17.96 -17.77 17.27
C SER A 76 -18.97 -16.67 17.62
N ARG A 77 -19.05 -15.58 16.83
CA ARG A 77 -20.21 -14.67 16.84
C ARG A 77 -21.03 -14.66 15.55
N SER A 78 -20.73 -15.52 14.57
CA SER A 78 -21.44 -15.56 13.29
C SER A 78 -22.07 -16.94 13.08
N ALA A 79 -23.27 -17.13 13.59
CA ALA A 79 -24.08 -18.37 13.39
C ALA A 79 -24.47 -18.58 11.90
N GLU A 80 -24.33 -17.58 11.03
CA GLU A 80 -24.70 -17.65 9.61
C GLU A 80 -23.70 -18.44 8.74
N LEU A 81 -22.48 -18.67 9.19
CA LEU A 81 -21.46 -19.43 8.45
C LEU A 81 -21.63 -20.97 8.55
N MET A 82 -22.60 -21.46 9.31
CA MET A 82 -22.78 -22.90 9.61
C MET A 82 -23.64 -23.68 8.59
N GLN A 83 -24.12 -23.08 7.50
CA GLN A 83 -25.05 -23.74 6.58
C GLN A 83 -24.43 -24.40 5.33
N ALA A 84 -23.11 -24.36 5.13
CA ALA A 84 -22.43 -25.01 4.02
C ALA A 84 -21.65 -26.25 4.49
N PRO A 85 -21.49 -27.31 3.65
CA PRO A 85 -20.73 -28.50 4.04
C PRO A 85 -19.30 -28.11 4.39
N PHE A 86 -18.95 -28.28 5.65
CA PHE A 86 -17.74 -27.76 6.33
C PHE A 86 -16.42 -28.45 5.89
N SER A 87 -16.47 -29.40 4.96
CA SER A 87 -15.36 -30.32 4.68
C SER A 87 -14.37 -29.86 3.61
N SER A 88 -14.62 -28.74 2.92
CA SER A 88 -13.74 -28.31 1.81
C SER A 88 -13.29 -26.82 1.84
N ARG A 89 -13.76 -26.00 2.79
CA ARG A 89 -13.39 -24.60 2.88
C ARG A 89 -12.20 -24.38 3.80
N LEU A 90 -11.18 -23.73 3.28
CA LEU A 90 -10.03 -23.30 4.07
C LEU A 90 -10.25 -21.83 4.50
N LEU A 91 -10.75 -21.65 5.73
CA LEU A 91 -11.06 -20.36 6.31
C LEU A 91 -9.94 -19.89 7.23
N ALA A 92 -9.66 -18.59 7.22
CA ALA A 92 -8.79 -17.94 8.19
C ALA A 92 -9.36 -16.58 8.62
N ALA A 93 -9.13 -16.19 9.87
CA ALA A 93 -9.46 -14.87 10.36
C ALA A 93 -8.23 -13.95 10.23
N PHE A 94 -8.43 -12.75 9.71
CA PHE A 94 -7.40 -11.70 9.62
C PHE A 94 -7.92 -10.44 10.29
N SER A 95 -7.09 -9.83 11.14
CA SER A 95 -7.39 -8.50 11.67
C SER A 95 -7.11 -7.40 10.63
N TYR A 96 -7.70 -6.22 10.82
CA TYR A 96 -7.37 -5.06 9.99
C TYR A 96 -5.89 -4.68 10.11
N ALA A 97 -5.28 -4.85 11.29
CA ALA A 97 -3.84 -4.71 11.47
C ALA A 97 -3.06 -5.62 10.53
N GLN A 98 -3.34 -6.92 10.53
CA GLN A 98 -2.67 -7.89 9.65
C GLN A 98 -2.85 -7.58 8.16
N LEU A 99 -4.05 -7.14 7.76
CA LEU A 99 -4.30 -6.76 6.36
C LEU A 99 -3.51 -5.52 5.96
N LEU A 100 -3.42 -4.52 6.84
CA LEU A 100 -2.63 -3.30 6.60
C LEU A 100 -1.13 -3.61 6.55
N GLU A 101 -0.60 -4.43 7.46
CA GLU A 101 0.80 -4.87 7.45
C GLU A 101 1.16 -5.60 6.15
N LEU A 102 0.33 -6.56 5.75
CA LEU A 102 0.54 -7.30 4.49
C LEU A 102 0.48 -6.37 3.28
N SER A 103 -0.52 -5.48 3.22
CA SER A 103 -0.74 -4.55 2.11
C SER A 103 0.39 -3.51 2.00
N LEU A 104 0.81 -2.92 3.10
CA LEU A 104 1.81 -1.86 3.12
C LEU A 104 3.24 -2.40 3.16
N GLY A 105 3.53 -3.31 4.09
CA GLY A 105 4.88 -3.82 4.33
C GLY A 105 5.35 -4.83 3.29
N GLN A 106 4.44 -5.67 2.77
CA GLN A 106 4.76 -6.73 1.79
C GLN A 106 4.10 -6.52 0.43
N SER A 107 3.35 -5.43 0.27
CA SER A 107 2.63 -5.13 -0.98
C SER A 107 1.63 -6.21 -1.42
N ASP A 108 1.02 -6.93 -0.49
CA ASP A 108 0.10 -8.03 -0.75
C ASP A 108 -1.17 -7.57 -1.47
N ASN A 109 -1.47 -8.19 -2.63
CA ASN A 109 -2.59 -7.80 -3.46
C ASN A 109 -3.94 -8.30 -2.92
N ASN A 110 -3.97 -9.50 -2.31
CA ASN A 110 -5.20 -10.01 -1.69
C ASN A 110 -5.57 -9.21 -0.43
N ALA A 111 -4.59 -8.82 0.38
CA ALA A 111 -4.85 -7.97 1.54
C ALA A 111 -5.46 -6.61 1.11
N SER A 112 -4.90 -5.97 0.09
CA SER A 112 -5.46 -4.74 -0.50
C SER A 112 -6.88 -4.94 -1.05
N GLU A 113 -7.14 -6.04 -1.78
CA GLU A 113 -8.47 -6.36 -2.31
C GLU A 113 -9.49 -6.57 -1.19
N LEU A 114 -9.10 -7.23 -0.09
CA LEU A 114 -9.96 -7.43 1.08
C LEU A 114 -10.27 -6.09 1.78
N LEU A 115 -9.31 -5.20 1.91
CA LEU A 115 -9.54 -3.85 2.42
C LEU A 115 -10.53 -3.08 1.55
N PHE A 116 -10.45 -3.18 0.21
CA PHE A 116 -11.46 -2.62 -0.69
C PHE A 116 -12.84 -3.25 -0.52
N LYS A 117 -12.89 -4.57 -0.36
CA LYS A 117 -14.15 -5.29 -0.19
C LYS A 117 -14.89 -4.89 1.10
N HIS A 118 -14.16 -4.69 2.19
CA HIS A 118 -14.73 -4.50 3.53
C HIS A 118 -14.85 -3.03 3.96
N CYS A 119 -13.93 -2.16 3.55
CA CYS A 119 -13.92 -0.76 3.98
C CYS A 119 -14.49 0.20 2.94
N GLY A 120 -14.38 -0.11 1.64
CA GLY A 120 -14.92 0.72 0.57
C GLY A 120 -14.06 0.67 -0.69
N LYS A 121 -14.70 0.89 -1.82
CA LYS A 121 -14.14 0.76 -3.17
C LYS A 121 -13.23 1.96 -3.54
N PRO A 122 -12.46 1.87 -4.65
CA PRO A 122 -11.54 2.93 -5.09
C PRO A 122 -12.12 4.34 -5.09
N LYS A 123 -13.35 4.52 -5.57
CA LYS A 123 -14.05 5.83 -5.52
C LYS A 123 -14.16 6.44 -4.11
N ALA A 124 -14.24 5.60 -3.07
CA ALA A 124 -14.30 6.10 -1.70
C ALA A 124 -12.94 6.62 -1.24
N VAL A 125 -11.85 5.96 -1.65
CA VAL A 125 -10.47 6.42 -1.44
C VAL A 125 -10.27 7.77 -2.13
N GLU A 126 -10.60 7.88 -3.42
CA GLU A 126 -10.46 9.13 -4.17
C GLU A 126 -11.27 10.27 -3.54
N LYS A 127 -12.53 10.00 -3.15
CA LYS A 127 -13.36 10.99 -2.47
C LYS A 127 -12.73 11.46 -1.15
N TYR A 128 -12.13 10.54 -0.41
CA TYR A 128 -11.44 10.85 0.85
C TYR A 128 -10.19 11.71 0.60
N MET A 129 -9.37 11.34 -0.38
CA MET A 129 -8.20 12.14 -0.76
C MET A 129 -8.60 13.57 -1.15
N ARG A 130 -9.65 13.73 -1.97
CA ARG A 130 -10.18 15.05 -2.33
C ARG A 130 -10.68 15.85 -1.12
N LYS A 131 -11.29 15.19 -0.14
CA LYS A 131 -11.72 15.84 1.11
C LYS A 131 -10.52 16.37 1.92
N LEU A 132 -9.38 15.69 1.85
CA LEU A 132 -8.13 16.14 2.47
C LEU A 132 -7.38 17.21 1.66
N GLY A 133 -7.86 17.56 0.44
CA GLY A 133 -7.24 18.55 -0.43
C GLY A 133 -6.26 17.96 -1.46
N PHE A 134 -6.25 16.63 -1.64
CA PHE A 134 -5.43 15.94 -2.64
C PHE A 134 -6.30 15.61 -3.86
N HIS A 135 -6.14 16.38 -4.94
CA HIS A 135 -7.02 16.32 -6.11
C HIS A 135 -6.47 15.46 -7.25
N ASP A 136 -5.15 15.25 -7.29
CA ASP A 136 -4.45 14.51 -8.33
C ASP A 136 -4.13 13.05 -7.93
N ILE A 137 -4.87 12.51 -6.94
CA ILE A 137 -4.88 11.09 -6.61
C ILE A 137 -6.16 10.47 -7.15
N HIS A 138 -6.03 9.66 -8.19
CA HIS A 138 -7.14 8.99 -8.85
C HIS A 138 -7.11 7.49 -8.54
N ALA A 139 -8.12 7.01 -7.83
CA ALA A 139 -8.32 5.59 -7.54
C ALA A 139 -9.54 5.09 -8.32
N ARG A 140 -9.32 4.22 -9.30
CA ARG A 140 -10.33 3.71 -10.25
C ARG A 140 -10.53 2.21 -10.15
N MET A 141 -9.45 1.47 -9.92
CA MET A 141 -9.39 0.02 -10.04
C MET A 141 -8.95 -0.63 -8.74
N THR A 142 -9.57 -1.76 -8.40
CA THR A 142 -9.07 -2.68 -7.36
C THR A 142 -7.99 -3.59 -7.91
N GLU A 143 -7.25 -4.29 -7.04
CA GLU A 143 -6.24 -5.28 -7.46
C GLU A 143 -6.84 -6.37 -8.36
N LYS A 144 -8.03 -6.87 -8.02
CA LYS A 144 -8.74 -7.89 -8.81
C LYS A 144 -9.17 -7.37 -10.18
N GLN A 145 -9.53 -6.10 -10.28
CA GLN A 145 -9.90 -5.48 -11.56
C GLN A 145 -8.68 -5.28 -12.45
N MET A 146 -7.56 -4.82 -11.89
CA MET A 146 -6.28 -4.66 -12.60
C MET A 146 -5.74 -6.02 -13.08
N HIS A 147 -5.86 -7.06 -12.25
CA HIS A 147 -5.43 -8.40 -12.62
C HIS A 147 -6.24 -8.98 -13.81
N LYS A 148 -7.55 -8.70 -13.84
CA LYS A 148 -8.42 -9.13 -14.96
C LYS A 148 -8.23 -8.32 -16.23
N ASN A 149 -7.84 -7.07 -16.11
CA ASN A 149 -7.67 -6.13 -17.22
C ASN A 149 -6.35 -5.37 -17.02
N PRO A 150 -5.19 -5.99 -17.32
CA PRO A 150 -3.88 -5.39 -17.09
C PRO A 150 -3.68 -4.04 -17.78
N GLU A 151 -4.32 -3.83 -18.95
CA GLU A 151 -4.30 -2.57 -19.69
C GLU A 151 -4.94 -1.40 -18.91
N LYS A 152 -5.82 -1.71 -17.96
CA LYS A 152 -6.45 -0.71 -17.08
C LYS A 152 -5.70 -0.48 -15.76
N ALA A 153 -4.62 -1.20 -15.52
CA ALA A 153 -3.80 -1.00 -14.32
C ALA A 153 -3.22 0.42 -14.23
N ILE A 154 -3.11 1.10 -15.38
CA ILE A 154 -2.65 2.50 -15.47
C ILE A 154 -3.70 3.53 -15.04
N GLU A 155 -4.95 3.15 -14.73
CA GLU A 155 -6.01 4.11 -14.36
C GLU A 155 -5.90 4.63 -12.92
N ASN A 156 -5.13 3.97 -12.06
CA ASN A 156 -4.81 4.47 -10.71
C ASN A 156 -3.61 5.40 -10.81
N THR A 157 -3.84 6.70 -10.87
CA THR A 157 -2.77 7.69 -11.14
C THR A 157 -2.59 8.71 -10.04
N SER A 158 -1.39 9.24 -9.96
CA SER A 158 -1.06 10.44 -9.20
C SER A 158 0.10 11.18 -9.86
N THR A 159 0.37 12.40 -9.38
CA THR A 159 1.59 13.13 -9.73
C THR A 159 2.64 12.95 -8.63
N PRO A 160 3.95 12.99 -8.94
CA PRO A 160 5.01 12.99 -7.94
C PRO A 160 4.83 14.11 -6.90
N ALA A 161 4.47 15.31 -7.34
CA ALA A 161 4.24 16.45 -6.44
C ALA A 161 3.09 16.19 -5.46
N GLU A 162 1.96 15.65 -5.93
CA GLU A 162 0.82 15.35 -5.06
C GLU A 162 1.15 14.24 -4.06
N MET A 163 1.91 13.24 -4.49
CA MET A 163 2.33 12.16 -3.59
C MET A 163 3.29 12.68 -2.51
N VAL A 164 4.23 13.56 -2.86
CA VAL A 164 5.11 14.24 -1.89
C VAL A 164 4.27 15.06 -0.88
N ARG A 165 3.25 15.80 -1.34
CA ARG A 165 2.34 16.55 -0.45
C ARG A 165 1.55 15.62 0.48
N LEU A 166 1.09 14.46 -0.02
CA LEU A 166 0.39 13.48 0.81
C LEU A 166 1.29 12.88 1.88
N PHE A 167 2.55 12.56 1.55
CA PHE A 167 3.52 12.07 2.52
C PHE A 167 3.90 13.15 3.56
N ASP A 168 3.99 14.42 3.16
CA ASP A 168 4.23 15.53 4.09
C ASP A 168 3.05 15.71 5.06
N TRP A 169 1.83 15.69 4.54
CA TRP A 169 0.64 15.68 5.38
C TRP A 169 0.66 14.51 6.37
N PHE A 170 0.95 13.30 5.89
CA PHE A 170 1.01 12.09 6.74
C PHE A 170 2.07 12.20 7.83
N TYR A 171 3.24 12.75 7.50
CA TYR A 171 4.29 12.99 8.50
C TYR A 171 3.79 13.84 9.67
N HIS A 172 3.05 14.88 9.39
CA HIS A 172 2.53 15.79 10.41
C HIS A 172 1.36 15.23 11.22
N HIS A 173 0.64 14.25 10.68
CA HIS A 173 -0.56 13.65 11.30
C HIS A 173 -0.35 12.21 11.80
N ARG A 174 0.85 11.63 11.65
CA ARG A 174 1.14 10.22 11.95
C ARG A 174 0.84 9.79 13.39
N ASP A 175 0.83 10.74 14.30
CA ASP A 175 0.62 10.51 15.74
C ASP A 175 -0.78 10.95 16.20
N ASP A 176 -1.66 11.44 15.31
CA ASP A 176 -3.00 11.96 15.67
C ASP A 176 -3.93 10.88 16.22
N ASN A 177 -3.73 9.62 15.83
CA ASN A 177 -4.50 8.49 16.30
C ASN A 177 -3.78 7.15 16.07
N GLN A 178 -4.26 6.10 16.75
CA GLN A 178 -3.67 4.75 16.68
C GLN A 178 -3.57 4.18 15.27
N TYR A 179 -4.50 4.51 14.37
CA TYR A 179 -4.52 3.95 13.01
C TYR A 179 -3.40 4.55 12.15
N LEU A 180 -3.18 5.86 12.23
CA LEU A 180 -2.09 6.54 11.51
C LEU A 180 -0.73 6.15 12.07
N THR A 181 -0.60 6.02 13.40
CA THR A 181 0.62 5.48 14.04
C THR A 181 0.91 4.06 13.56
N PHE A 182 -0.12 3.23 13.41
CA PHE A 182 0.02 1.87 12.91
C PHE A 182 0.49 1.84 11.45
N ILE A 183 -0.12 2.66 10.58
CA ILE A 183 0.28 2.80 9.16
C ILE A 183 1.75 3.22 9.06
N TRP A 184 2.18 4.17 9.89
CA TRP A 184 3.58 4.59 9.96
C TRP A 184 4.52 3.41 10.21
N LYS A 185 4.23 2.61 11.23
CA LYS A 185 5.03 1.41 11.56
C LYS A 185 5.03 0.40 10.43
N ALA A 186 3.86 0.08 9.89
CA ALA A 186 3.74 -0.89 8.79
C ALA A 186 4.52 -0.48 7.54
N MET A 187 4.65 0.82 7.26
CA MET A 187 5.43 1.35 6.14
C MET A 187 6.92 1.47 6.46
N ALA A 188 7.29 1.69 7.72
CA ALA A 188 8.68 1.65 8.17
C ALA A 188 9.26 0.22 8.08
N ASP A 189 8.43 -0.79 8.31
CA ASP A 189 8.77 -2.20 8.19
C ASP A 189 8.63 -2.75 6.74
N CYS A 190 8.58 -1.87 5.74
CA CYS A 190 8.43 -2.27 4.35
C CYS A 190 9.62 -3.11 3.87
N SER A 191 9.33 -4.33 3.38
CA SER A 191 10.34 -5.28 2.90
C SER A 191 10.55 -5.25 1.38
N THR A 192 9.76 -4.47 0.65
CA THR A 192 9.84 -4.37 -0.81
C THR A 192 10.75 -3.22 -1.26
N GLY A 193 11.31 -3.32 -2.48
CA GLY A 193 12.08 -2.24 -3.10
C GLY A 193 13.42 -1.90 -2.45
N GLN A 194 14.11 -2.89 -1.88
CA GLN A 194 15.40 -2.68 -1.19
C GLN A 194 16.50 -2.11 -2.10
N LYS A 195 16.34 -2.23 -3.43
CA LYS A 195 17.25 -1.65 -4.44
C LYS A 195 16.73 -0.33 -5.02
N ARG A 196 15.69 0.28 -4.40
CA ARG A 196 15.11 1.57 -4.79
C ARG A 196 15.59 2.67 -3.85
N ILE A 197 14.70 3.48 -3.31
CA ILE A 197 15.07 4.56 -2.35
C ILE A 197 15.93 4.02 -1.19
N PRO A 198 15.64 2.85 -0.56
CA PRO A 198 16.47 2.34 0.53
C PRO A 198 17.96 2.19 0.18
N ALA A 199 18.29 1.85 -1.08
CA ALA A 199 19.70 1.74 -1.51
C ALA A 199 20.41 3.09 -1.70
N ALA A 200 19.67 4.20 -1.74
CA ALA A 200 20.20 5.55 -1.93
C ALA A 200 20.51 6.30 -0.62
N ILE A 201 20.08 5.78 0.53
CA ILE A 201 20.16 6.46 1.82
C ILE A 201 21.19 5.80 2.74
N PRO A 202 21.72 6.50 3.76
CA PRO A 202 22.56 5.91 4.79
C PRO A 202 21.88 4.74 5.50
N ALA A 203 22.64 3.74 5.93
CA ALA A 203 22.12 2.53 6.57
C ALA A 203 21.42 2.79 7.92
N ASP A 204 21.72 3.89 8.57
CA ASP A 204 21.13 4.33 9.84
C ASP A 204 20.00 5.35 9.66
N ALA A 205 19.64 5.70 8.41
CA ALA A 205 18.45 6.49 8.11
C ALA A 205 17.19 5.61 8.19
N LEU A 206 16.10 6.17 8.73
CA LEU A 206 14.79 5.52 8.70
C LEU A 206 14.06 5.92 7.43
N ILE A 207 13.47 4.95 6.75
CA ILE A 207 12.58 5.18 5.62
C ILE A 207 11.17 4.65 5.92
N VAL A 208 10.17 5.45 5.60
CA VAL A 208 8.76 5.09 5.66
C VAL A 208 8.21 5.23 4.23
N HIS A 209 8.05 4.12 3.52
CA HIS A 209 7.82 4.17 2.07
C HIS A 209 6.84 3.13 1.54
N LYS A 210 6.39 3.32 0.30
CA LYS A 210 5.60 2.37 -0.45
C LYS A 210 6.07 2.28 -1.88
N THR A 211 6.32 1.03 -2.32
CA THR A 211 6.70 0.71 -3.70
C THR A 211 5.48 0.42 -4.59
N GLY A 212 5.66 0.60 -5.89
CA GLY A 212 4.73 0.16 -6.93
C GLY A 212 5.49 -0.48 -8.09
N THR A 213 4.94 -1.54 -8.68
CA THR A 213 5.51 -2.20 -9.86
C THR A 213 4.38 -2.61 -10.78
N GLY A 214 4.47 -2.21 -12.04
CA GLY A 214 3.51 -2.51 -13.09
C GLY A 214 3.69 -3.92 -13.67
N PHE A 215 2.79 -4.31 -14.56
CA PHE A 215 2.96 -5.52 -15.35
C PHE A 215 4.09 -5.31 -16.39
N PRO A 216 4.88 -6.35 -16.68
CA PRO A 216 5.93 -6.22 -17.71
C PRO A 216 5.31 -6.08 -19.11
N SER A 217 5.92 -5.22 -19.94
CA SER A 217 5.65 -5.16 -21.37
C SER A 217 6.19 -6.40 -22.07
N ALA A 218 5.90 -6.53 -23.38
CA ALA A 218 6.45 -7.60 -24.20
C ALA A 218 7.99 -7.59 -24.26
N GLU A 219 8.60 -6.41 -24.10
CA GLU A 219 10.05 -6.20 -24.04
C GLU A 219 10.63 -6.38 -22.64
N GLY A 220 9.80 -6.73 -21.64
CA GLY A 220 10.22 -6.93 -20.27
C GLY A 220 10.40 -5.61 -19.47
N LEU A 221 9.96 -4.47 -20.01
CA LEU A 221 10.00 -3.19 -19.31
C LEU A 221 8.81 -3.05 -18.38
N GLN A 222 9.00 -2.41 -17.24
CA GLN A 222 7.96 -2.20 -16.22
C GLN A 222 7.93 -0.76 -15.71
N ASP A 223 6.75 -0.31 -15.33
CA ASP A 223 6.65 0.88 -14.49
C ASP A 223 7.13 0.52 -13.09
N MET A 224 8.02 1.32 -12.53
CA MET A 224 8.59 1.11 -11.21
C MET A 224 8.52 2.39 -10.42
N ASN A 225 7.96 2.30 -9.22
CA ASN A 225 7.70 3.45 -8.37
C ASN A 225 8.19 3.20 -6.96
N ASP A 226 8.60 4.27 -6.30
CA ASP A 226 8.84 4.28 -4.86
C ASP A 226 8.61 5.69 -4.33
N ALA A 227 7.92 5.82 -3.20
CA ALA A 227 7.64 7.12 -2.59
C ALA A 227 7.61 6.99 -1.06
N GLY A 228 8.15 7.98 -0.36
CA GLY A 228 8.24 7.91 1.08
C GLY A 228 8.90 9.10 1.76
N ILE A 229 9.05 8.94 3.07
CA ILE A 229 9.67 9.88 4.00
C ILE A 229 10.99 9.28 4.45
N ILE A 230 12.05 10.05 4.39
CA ILE A 230 13.39 9.70 4.87
C ILE A 230 13.69 10.56 6.09
N LEU A 231 14.03 9.93 7.20
CA LEU A 231 14.54 10.59 8.39
C LEU A 231 16.03 10.30 8.50
N MET A 232 16.83 11.35 8.36
CA MET A 232 18.29 11.24 8.41
C MET A 232 18.78 11.19 9.86
N PRO A 233 19.96 10.62 10.12
CA PRO A 233 20.56 10.54 11.47
C PRO A 233 20.82 11.91 12.12
N ASP A 234 21.03 12.94 11.31
CA ASP A 234 21.22 14.32 11.77
C ASP A 234 19.92 15.03 12.17
N GLY A 235 18.78 14.34 12.08
CA GLY A 235 17.44 14.85 12.35
C GLY A 235 16.81 15.59 11.16
N SER A 236 17.49 15.72 10.03
CA SER A 236 16.90 16.27 8.81
C SER A 236 15.91 15.29 8.18
N ARG A 237 15.00 15.82 7.36
CA ARG A 237 13.94 15.04 6.70
C ARG A 237 13.92 15.35 5.21
N ALA A 238 13.77 14.31 4.41
CA ALA A 238 13.44 14.43 3.00
C ALA A 238 12.16 13.64 2.70
N ILE A 239 11.35 14.12 1.76
CA ILE A 239 10.20 13.40 1.22
C ILE A 239 10.43 13.29 -0.28
N ILE A 240 10.32 12.09 -0.79
CA ILE A 240 10.66 11.78 -2.17
C ILE A 240 9.56 10.92 -2.81
N ALA A 241 9.26 11.16 -4.07
CA ALA A 241 8.43 10.31 -4.91
C ALA A 241 9.09 10.16 -6.27
N VAL A 242 9.42 8.93 -6.64
CA VAL A 242 9.98 8.59 -7.95
C VAL A 242 9.02 7.66 -8.66
N PHE A 243 8.42 8.14 -9.74
CA PHE A 243 7.55 7.37 -10.62
C PHE A 243 8.22 7.25 -11.98
N THR A 244 8.29 6.03 -12.49
CA THR A 244 8.92 5.76 -13.79
C THR A 244 7.98 4.98 -14.70
N THR A 245 8.20 5.10 -16.00
CA THR A 245 7.52 4.30 -17.02
C THR A 245 8.54 3.52 -17.84
N HIS A 246 8.21 2.28 -18.20
CA HIS A 246 9.01 1.45 -19.10
C HIS A 246 10.48 1.32 -18.68
N SER A 247 10.74 1.11 -17.38
CA SER A 247 12.08 0.92 -16.84
C SER A 247 12.56 -0.52 -17.01
N SER A 248 13.84 -0.69 -17.33
CA SER A 248 14.48 -1.99 -17.42
C SER A 248 15.06 -2.48 -16.08
N SER A 249 15.24 -1.59 -15.11
CA SER A 249 15.81 -1.90 -13.80
C SER A 249 15.24 -0.99 -12.71
N GLU A 250 15.02 -1.56 -11.52
CA GLU A 250 14.60 -0.80 -10.34
C GLU A 250 15.72 0.11 -9.78
N THR A 251 16.97 -0.10 -10.17
CA THR A 251 18.12 0.74 -9.74
C THR A 251 18.07 2.16 -10.32
N VAL A 252 17.25 2.41 -11.34
CA VAL A 252 17.00 3.78 -11.81
C VAL A 252 16.45 4.67 -10.70
N ILE A 253 15.61 4.10 -9.82
CA ILE A 253 15.04 4.83 -8.67
C ILE A 253 16.13 5.16 -7.65
N GLU A 254 17.05 4.23 -7.37
CA GLU A 254 18.22 4.51 -6.52
C GLU A 254 19.03 5.69 -7.05
N HIS A 255 19.39 5.67 -8.34
CA HIS A 255 20.19 6.75 -8.94
C HIS A 255 19.51 8.11 -8.85
N ILE A 256 18.19 8.17 -9.17
CA ILE A 256 17.42 9.42 -9.07
C ILE A 256 17.33 9.88 -7.61
N ALA A 257 17.04 8.96 -6.68
CA ALA A 257 16.91 9.29 -5.27
C ALA A 257 18.24 9.84 -4.70
N ARG A 258 19.37 9.22 -5.03
CA ARG A 258 20.70 9.71 -4.63
C ARG A 258 20.97 11.13 -5.10
N GLN A 259 20.70 11.43 -6.37
CA GLN A 259 20.86 12.78 -6.90
C GLN A 259 19.98 13.82 -6.21
N LEU A 260 18.73 13.45 -5.85
CA LEU A 260 17.81 14.37 -5.17
C LEU A 260 18.14 14.59 -3.69
N ILE A 261 18.78 13.63 -3.05
CA ILE A 261 19.16 13.70 -1.61
C ILE A 261 20.46 14.48 -1.43
N GLU A 262 21.39 14.38 -2.39
CA GLU A 262 22.69 15.06 -2.36
C GLU A 262 22.63 16.56 -2.68
N GLN A 263 21.51 17.06 -3.25
CA GLN A 263 21.25 18.50 -3.52
C GLN A 263 20.75 19.21 -2.24
#